data_7012e64a1a0ac4a2d5679308cabf6b5f
#
_entry.id   7012e64a1a0ac4a2d5679308cabf6b5f
#
_cell.length_a   1.000
_cell.length_b   1.000
_cell.length_c   1.000
_cell.angle_alpha   90.00
_cell.angle_beta   90.00
_cell.angle_gamma   90.00
#
_symmetry.space_group_name_H-M   'P 1'
#
loop_
_entity.id
_entity.type
_entity.pdbx_description
1 polymer ?
#
loop_
_entity_poly.entity_id
_entity_poly.type
_entity_poly.pdbx_seq_one_letter_code
_entity_poly.pdbx_strand_id
1 'polypeptide(L)'
;VNDATGSITVKQATLQVSLNDVVRTYGNTSFTEGTSYGIKNHDALVNGDEGTLSIKEGAITDGGLVDNNSKTNNKGDYKWNVGKDGIVADGVTNFAKNYDIQVTAGNSKVNAKKIYLNNINASTTYGSKDGLRVDGNVSLQDNSIVYGDKVSLKDGASVSYKADGKYAASKGDRDTADAGTYKADVAVTGAELVGNELGNYELVNNATGVITVKKATLNVGLNDVVRTYGDTSFTDGTG
;
A
#
# COMPACT_ATOMS: atom_id res chain seq x y z
N VAL A 1 -50.23 43.65 -51.45
CA VAL A 1 -49.93 42.60 -50.45
C VAL A 1 -48.45 42.51 -50.44
N ASN A 2 -47.81 42.83 -49.28
CA ASN A 2 -46.39 42.76 -49.11
C ASN A 2 -46.10 41.47 -48.33
N ASP A 3 -45.79 40.37 -49.02
CA ASP A 3 -45.39 39.06 -48.35
C ASP A 3 -43.93 39.10 -48.06
N ALA A 4 -43.56 39.83 -47.00
CA ALA A 4 -42.20 39.78 -46.47
C ALA A 4 -42.05 38.53 -45.62
N THR A 5 -41.26 37.55 -46.06
CA THR A 5 -40.88 36.36 -45.30
C THR A 5 -39.54 36.57 -44.63
N GLY A 6 -39.47 36.34 -43.33
CA GLY A 6 -38.25 36.32 -42.55
C GLY A 6 -37.99 34.93 -41.98
N SER A 7 -36.75 34.60 -41.68
CA SER A 7 -36.36 33.38 -40.94
C SER A 7 -35.88 33.72 -39.54
N ILE A 8 -36.29 32.91 -38.57
CA ILE A 8 -35.74 32.94 -37.20
C ILE A 8 -34.87 31.72 -37.03
N THR A 9 -33.62 31.94 -36.67
CA THR A 9 -32.67 30.87 -36.35
C THR A 9 -32.42 30.85 -34.83
N VAL A 10 -32.77 29.77 -34.19
CA VAL A 10 -32.45 29.53 -32.77
C VAL A 10 -31.21 28.65 -32.71
N LYS A 11 -30.13 29.14 -32.05
CA LYS A 11 -28.88 28.40 -31.84
C LYS A 11 -28.93 27.68 -30.51
N GLN A 12 -28.10 26.62 -30.38
CA GLN A 12 -27.89 25.92 -29.11
C GLN A 12 -27.29 26.88 -28.08
N ALA A 13 -27.71 26.74 -26.83
CA ALA A 13 -27.04 27.37 -25.70
C ALA A 13 -25.76 26.58 -25.35
N THR A 14 -24.65 27.29 -25.10
CA THR A 14 -23.42 26.63 -24.60
C THR A 14 -23.61 26.24 -23.14
N LEU A 15 -23.25 25.01 -22.80
CA LEU A 15 -23.26 24.49 -21.44
C LEU A 15 -21.86 23.93 -21.08
N GLN A 16 -21.16 24.62 -20.17
CA GLN A 16 -19.89 24.15 -19.66
C GLN A 16 -20.12 23.11 -18.55
N VAL A 17 -19.44 21.97 -18.66
CA VAL A 17 -19.48 20.89 -17.66
C VAL A 17 -18.07 20.50 -17.31
N SER A 18 -17.73 20.51 -16.02
CA SER A 18 -16.44 20.07 -15.51
C SER A 18 -16.58 18.76 -14.75
N LEU A 19 -15.63 17.85 -14.94
CA LEU A 19 -15.63 16.53 -14.33
C LEU A 19 -14.77 16.51 -13.05
N ASN A 20 -15.09 15.60 -12.11
CA ASN A 20 -14.31 15.36 -10.89
C ASN A 20 -12.92 14.81 -11.21
N ASP A 21 -12.00 14.96 -10.27
CA ASP A 21 -10.75 14.21 -10.27
C ASP A 21 -10.95 12.84 -9.64
N VAL A 22 -10.27 11.83 -10.18
CA VAL A 22 -10.28 10.45 -9.67
C VAL A 22 -8.87 9.96 -9.37
N VAL A 23 -8.73 9.11 -8.37
CA VAL A 23 -7.45 8.56 -7.94
C VAL A 23 -7.56 7.07 -7.75
N ARG A 24 -6.53 6.35 -8.19
CA ARG A 24 -6.35 4.91 -7.99
C ARG A 24 -4.93 4.61 -7.54
N THR A 25 -4.72 3.37 -7.11
CA THR A 25 -3.39 2.82 -6.85
C THR A 25 -3.07 1.78 -7.90
N TYR A 26 -1.85 1.76 -8.40
CA TYR A 26 -1.40 0.74 -9.35
C TYR A 26 -1.78 -0.66 -8.87
N GLY A 27 -2.36 -1.46 -9.77
CA GLY A 27 -2.88 -2.78 -9.46
C GLY A 27 -4.27 -2.83 -8.83
N ASN A 28 -4.92 -1.68 -8.62
CA ASN A 28 -6.29 -1.63 -8.12
C ASN A 28 -7.13 -0.66 -8.98
N THR A 29 -8.09 -1.20 -9.72
CA THR A 29 -8.98 -0.41 -10.57
C THR A 29 -10.06 0.34 -9.79
N SER A 30 -10.30 0.00 -8.54
CA SER A 30 -11.21 0.72 -7.67
C SER A 30 -10.67 2.10 -7.32
N PHE A 31 -11.55 3.04 -7.08
CA PHE A 31 -11.18 4.38 -6.67
C PHE A 31 -10.59 4.39 -5.25
N THR A 32 -9.67 5.31 -5.01
CA THR A 32 -9.30 5.69 -3.66
C THR A 32 -10.50 6.34 -2.98
N GLU A 33 -10.67 6.10 -1.70
CA GLU A 33 -11.75 6.67 -0.89
C GLU A 33 -11.88 8.19 -1.10
N GLY A 34 -13.11 8.65 -1.23
CA GLY A 34 -13.44 10.05 -1.48
C GLY A 34 -13.33 10.48 -2.95
N THR A 35 -12.99 9.57 -3.88
CA THR A 35 -12.97 9.87 -5.31
C THR A 35 -13.93 8.98 -6.10
N SER A 36 -14.54 9.52 -7.16
CA SER A 36 -15.43 8.80 -8.07
C SER A 36 -15.61 9.58 -9.36
N TYR A 37 -16.05 8.91 -10.42
CA TYR A 37 -16.54 9.63 -11.58
C TYR A 37 -17.77 10.46 -11.23
N GLY A 38 -17.81 11.68 -11.76
CA GLY A 38 -18.94 12.56 -11.55
C GLY A 38 -18.74 13.94 -12.15
N ILE A 39 -19.81 14.71 -12.18
CA ILE A 39 -19.79 16.11 -12.57
C ILE A 39 -19.43 16.93 -11.34
N LYS A 40 -18.35 17.72 -11.46
CA LYS A 40 -17.87 18.61 -10.41
C LYS A 40 -18.71 19.88 -10.33
N ASN A 41 -18.93 20.50 -11.48
CA ASN A 41 -19.78 21.68 -11.67
C ASN A 41 -20.22 21.81 -13.12
N HIS A 42 -21.23 22.61 -13.33
CA HIS A 42 -21.73 22.97 -14.65
C HIS A 42 -22.40 24.37 -14.60
N ASP A 43 -22.55 24.96 -15.76
CA ASP A 43 -23.33 26.18 -15.89
C ASP A 43 -24.81 25.92 -15.58
N ALA A 44 -25.54 26.96 -15.24
CA ALA A 44 -26.98 26.87 -15.08
C ALA A 44 -27.65 26.54 -16.42
N LEU A 45 -28.67 25.70 -16.36
CA LEU A 45 -29.57 25.50 -17.51
C LEU A 45 -30.35 26.78 -17.80
N VAL A 46 -30.68 27.02 -19.06
CA VAL A 46 -31.36 28.23 -19.53
C VAL A 46 -32.79 27.94 -19.88
N ASN A 47 -33.56 29.02 -20.20
CA ASN A 47 -34.94 28.94 -20.67
C ASN A 47 -35.91 28.23 -19.70
N GLY A 48 -35.64 28.29 -18.40
CA GLY A 48 -36.48 27.63 -17.39
C GLY A 48 -36.39 26.12 -17.36
N ASP A 49 -35.41 25.54 -18.07
CA ASP A 49 -35.10 24.11 -17.96
C ASP A 49 -34.65 23.80 -16.52
N GLU A 50 -35.32 22.84 -15.89
CA GLU A 50 -34.97 22.31 -14.59
C GLU A 50 -34.61 20.82 -14.73
N GLY A 51 -33.38 20.46 -14.38
CA GLY A 51 -32.95 19.06 -14.52
C GLY A 51 -31.63 18.79 -13.80
N THR A 52 -31.41 17.52 -13.49
CA THR A 52 -30.14 17.06 -12.92
C THR A 52 -29.28 16.47 -14.03
N LEU A 53 -28.05 17.00 -14.14
CA LEU A 53 -27.07 16.45 -15.05
C LEU A 53 -26.51 15.15 -14.52
N SER A 54 -26.36 14.15 -15.38
CA SER A 54 -25.74 12.89 -15.07
C SER A 54 -24.88 12.38 -16.24
N ILE A 55 -24.04 11.38 -15.96
CA ILE A 55 -23.18 10.73 -16.94
C ILE A 55 -23.85 9.43 -17.37
N LYS A 56 -24.03 9.27 -18.68
CA LYS A 56 -24.59 8.06 -19.26
C LYS A 56 -23.65 6.88 -19.05
N GLU A 57 -24.23 5.74 -18.70
CA GLU A 57 -23.48 4.48 -18.55
C GLU A 57 -22.72 4.13 -19.85
N GLY A 58 -21.48 3.68 -19.71
CA GLY A 58 -20.61 3.30 -20.83
C GLY A 58 -20.02 4.46 -21.65
N ALA A 59 -20.32 5.72 -21.30
CA ALA A 59 -19.79 6.88 -22.03
C ALA A 59 -18.41 7.34 -21.57
N ILE A 60 -17.85 6.73 -20.52
CA ILE A 60 -16.61 7.16 -19.89
C ILE A 60 -15.42 6.55 -20.63
N THR A 61 -14.38 7.39 -20.85
CA THR A 61 -13.04 6.98 -21.25
C THR A 61 -12.06 7.45 -20.20
N ASP A 62 -11.19 6.56 -19.69
CA ASP A 62 -10.22 6.88 -18.64
C ASP A 62 -8.82 6.41 -19.04
N GLY A 63 -7.91 7.37 -19.26
CA GLY A 63 -6.52 7.09 -19.61
C GLY A 63 -5.72 6.45 -18.47
N GLY A 64 -6.19 6.47 -17.23
CA GLY A 64 -5.59 5.77 -16.09
C GLY A 64 -5.88 4.26 -16.08
N LEU A 65 -6.68 3.78 -17.02
CA LEU A 65 -7.07 2.37 -17.16
C LEU A 65 -6.71 1.82 -18.54
N VAL A 66 -6.45 0.52 -18.59
CA VAL A 66 -6.18 -0.27 -19.80
C VAL A 66 -7.07 -1.50 -19.84
N ASP A 67 -7.07 -2.22 -20.97
CA ASP A 67 -7.76 -3.50 -21.16
C ASP A 67 -9.24 -3.47 -20.72
N ASN A 68 -10.02 -2.55 -21.25
CA ASN A 68 -11.43 -2.38 -20.91
C ASN A 68 -11.68 -2.23 -19.40
N ASN A 69 -10.84 -1.46 -18.74
CA ASN A 69 -10.88 -1.17 -17.31
C ASN A 69 -10.49 -2.36 -16.41
N SER A 70 -9.85 -3.42 -16.96
CA SER A 70 -9.39 -4.58 -16.18
C SER A 70 -8.11 -4.34 -15.41
N LYS A 71 -7.30 -3.35 -15.83
CA LYS A 71 -6.02 -2.97 -15.21
C LYS A 71 -5.89 -1.47 -15.10
N THR A 72 -5.12 -1.00 -14.10
CA THR A 72 -4.62 0.37 -14.09
C THR A 72 -3.48 0.52 -15.11
N ASN A 73 -3.34 1.70 -15.67
CA ASN A 73 -2.12 2.10 -16.36
C ASN A 73 -0.97 2.29 -15.36
N ASN A 74 0.24 2.54 -15.82
CA ASN A 74 1.39 2.82 -14.97
C ASN A 74 1.13 4.02 -14.05
N LYS A 75 1.89 4.14 -12.96
CA LYS A 75 1.87 5.34 -12.12
C LYS A 75 2.02 6.58 -12.98
N GLY A 76 1.11 7.54 -12.82
CA GLY A 76 1.11 8.77 -13.62
C GLY A 76 -0.14 9.58 -13.47
N ASP A 77 -0.14 10.70 -14.18
CA ASP A 77 -1.27 11.62 -14.27
C ASP A 77 -1.87 11.51 -15.67
N TYR A 78 -3.14 11.18 -15.71
CA TYR A 78 -3.94 10.95 -16.90
C TYR A 78 -5.18 11.85 -16.88
N LYS A 79 -5.99 11.74 -17.92
CA LYS A 79 -7.31 12.37 -17.99
C LYS A 79 -8.38 11.31 -18.16
N TRP A 80 -9.51 11.56 -17.60
CA TRP A 80 -10.74 10.88 -17.99
C TRP A 80 -11.73 11.87 -18.56
N ASN A 81 -12.59 11.40 -19.44
CA ASN A 81 -13.52 12.24 -20.16
C ASN A 81 -14.81 11.50 -20.49
N VAL A 82 -15.80 12.28 -20.85
CA VAL A 82 -17.08 11.83 -21.38
C VAL A 82 -17.34 12.62 -22.65
N GLY A 83 -17.72 11.95 -23.73
CA GLY A 83 -18.18 12.64 -24.93
C GLY A 83 -19.42 13.47 -24.63
N LYS A 84 -19.64 14.54 -25.38
CA LYS A 84 -20.82 15.43 -25.20
C LYS A 84 -22.14 14.65 -25.14
N ASP A 85 -22.26 13.58 -25.93
CA ASP A 85 -23.48 12.75 -26.00
C ASP A 85 -23.61 11.81 -24.76
N GLY A 86 -22.61 11.77 -23.92
CA GLY A 86 -22.58 11.03 -22.64
C GLY A 86 -23.05 11.85 -21.45
N ILE A 87 -23.31 13.16 -21.62
CA ILE A 87 -23.94 14.00 -20.60
C ILE A 87 -25.43 14.05 -20.91
N VAL A 88 -26.25 13.74 -19.92
CA VAL A 88 -27.71 13.78 -20.02
C VAL A 88 -28.28 14.61 -18.87
N ALA A 89 -29.48 15.15 -19.11
CA ALA A 89 -30.21 15.90 -18.09
C ALA A 89 -31.62 15.30 -17.94
N ASP A 90 -31.86 14.73 -16.76
CA ASP A 90 -33.22 14.28 -16.43
C ASP A 90 -34.14 15.47 -16.27
N GLY A 91 -35.35 15.37 -16.83
CA GLY A 91 -36.36 16.45 -16.80
C GLY A 91 -36.23 17.48 -17.92
N VAL A 92 -35.18 17.44 -18.75
CA VAL A 92 -35.01 18.38 -19.86
C VAL A 92 -35.31 17.73 -21.21
N THR A 93 -36.38 18.17 -21.87
CA THR A 93 -36.75 17.66 -23.17
C THR A 93 -35.80 18.18 -24.27
N ASN A 94 -35.36 17.30 -25.17
CA ASN A 94 -34.46 17.66 -26.27
C ASN A 94 -33.11 18.28 -25.80
N PHE A 95 -32.59 17.88 -24.66
CA PHE A 95 -31.39 18.42 -24.07
C PHE A 95 -30.23 18.53 -25.08
N ALA A 96 -29.82 17.43 -25.71
CA ALA A 96 -28.74 17.41 -26.71
C ALA A 96 -28.99 18.25 -27.96
N LYS A 97 -30.25 18.57 -28.25
CA LYS A 97 -30.64 19.44 -29.37
C LYS A 97 -30.56 20.92 -29.01
N ASN A 98 -30.83 21.24 -27.73
CA ASN A 98 -30.91 22.61 -27.24
C ASN A 98 -29.59 23.13 -26.69
N TYR A 99 -28.67 22.23 -26.25
CA TYR A 99 -27.40 22.60 -25.65
C TYR A 99 -26.19 22.11 -26.46
N ASP A 100 -25.21 23.00 -26.65
CA ASP A 100 -23.86 22.68 -27.11
C ASP A 100 -22.99 22.45 -25.87
N ILE A 101 -22.74 21.16 -25.55
CA ILE A 101 -22.10 20.74 -24.31
C ILE A 101 -20.61 20.74 -24.49
N GLN A 102 -19.92 21.53 -23.66
CA GLN A 102 -18.46 21.65 -23.59
C GLN A 102 -17.94 20.97 -22.32
N VAL A 103 -17.32 19.81 -22.47
CA VAL A 103 -16.83 19.02 -21.33
C VAL A 103 -15.37 19.33 -21.03
N THR A 104 -15.09 19.73 -19.80
CA THR A 104 -13.73 19.82 -19.27
C THR A 104 -13.39 18.51 -18.56
N ALA A 105 -12.39 17.80 -19.10
CA ALA A 105 -11.94 16.51 -18.60
C ALA A 105 -11.47 16.57 -17.14
N GLY A 106 -11.77 15.53 -16.35
CA GLY A 106 -11.25 15.32 -15.02
C GLY A 106 -9.84 14.73 -15.04
N ASN A 107 -9.08 14.92 -13.97
CA ASN A 107 -7.81 14.22 -13.79
C ASN A 107 -8.07 12.77 -13.37
N SER A 108 -7.25 11.85 -13.88
CA SER A 108 -7.22 10.45 -13.47
C SER A 108 -5.80 10.12 -13.04
N LYS A 109 -5.57 10.00 -11.74
CA LYS A 109 -4.25 9.75 -11.18
C LYS A 109 -4.10 8.30 -10.77
N VAL A 110 -2.99 7.69 -11.15
CA VAL A 110 -2.56 6.38 -10.68
C VAL A 110 -1.34 6.55 -9.78
N ASN A 111 -1.51 6.30 -8.49
CA ASN A 111 -0.42 6.34 -7.51
C ASN A 111 0.38 5.04 -7.54
N ALA A 112 1.64 5.11 -7.08
CA ALA A 112 2.45 3.92 -6.87
C ALA A 112 1.78 2.98 -5.84
N LYS A 113 1.95 1.68 -6.06
CA LYS A 113 1.59 0.65 -5.09
C LYS A 113 2.66 0.55 -4.01
N LYS A 114 2.29 0.70 -2.75
CA LYS A 114 3.20 0.50 -1.64
C LYS A 114 3.52 -0.98 -1.45
N ILE A 115 4.80 -1.27 -1.30
CA ILE A 115 5.34 -2.57 -0.95
C ILE A 115 5.99 -2.46 0.42
N TYR A 116 5.70 -3.40 1.29
CA TYR A 116 6.20 -3.44 2.65
C TYR A 116 7.20 -4.57 2.83
N LEU A 117 8.14 -4.39 3.74
CA LEU A 117 9.03 -5.45 4.19
C LEU A 117 8.30 -6.37 5.17
N ASN A 118 8.64 -7.65 5.15
CA ASN A 118 8.21 -8.59 6.18
C ASN A 118 8.83 -8.23 7.54
N ASN A 119 8.19 -8.67 8.62
CA ASN A 119 8.77 -8.59 9.95
C ASN A 119 10.06 -9.40 10.01
N ILE A 120 11.08 -8.84 10.66
CA ILE A 120 12.41 -9.41 10.74
C ILE A 120 12.75 -9.63 12.21
N ASN A 121 12.79 -10.89 12.63
CA ASN A 121 13.09 -11.26 14.01
C ASN A 121 14.57 -11.54 14.21
N ALA A 122 15.00 -11.47 15.44
CA ALA A 122 16.34 -11.87 15.84
C ALA A 122 16.30 -12.75 17.10
N SER A 123 17.32 -13.57 17.26
CA SER A 123 17.46 -14.40 18.45
C SER A 123 18.89 -14.41 18.97
N THR A 124 19.02 -14.69 20.26
CA THR A 124 20.29 -14.97 20.96
C THR A 124 20.02 -15.92 22.11
N THR A 125 21.06 -16.41 22.74
CA THR A 125 20.97 -17.24 23.97
C THR A 125 21.48 -16.45 25.17
N TYR A 126 20.82 -16.55 26.30
CA TYR A 126 21.22 -15.90 27.53
C TYR A 126 22.72 -16.19 27.84
N GLY A 127 23.48 -15.12 28.06
CA GLY A 127 24.91 -15.19 28.31
C GLY A 127 25.79 -15.39 27.07
N SER A 128 25.23 -15.47 25.86
CA SER A 128 26.02 -15.57 24.63
C SER A 128 26.70 -14.24 24.31
N LYS A 129 27.93 -14.30 23.84
CA LYS A 129 28.71 -13.17 23.34
C LYS A 129 28.58 -12.98 21.83
N ASP A 130 27.89 -13.88 21.12
CA ASP A 130 27.80 -13.90 19.65
C ASP A 130 26.89 -12.80 19.08
N GLY A 131 26.23 -12.02 19.94
CA GLY A 131 25.30 -10.98 19.55
C GLY A 131 23.96 -11.53 19.10
N LEU A 132 23.19 -10.69 18.39
CA LEU A 132 21.90 -11.06 17.83
C LEU A 132 22.08 -11.73 16.47
N ARG A 133 21.43 -12.87 16.27
CA ARG A 133 21.33 -13.53 14.98
C ARG A 133 20.00 -13.16 14.35
N VAL A 134 20.04 -12.67 13.12
CA VAL A 134 18.84 -12.41 12.34
C VAL A 134 18.20 -13.74 11.95
N ASP A 135 16.91 -13.89 12.25
CA ASP A 135 16.14 -15.08 11.93
C ASP A 135 15.50 -14.89 10.53
N GLY A 136 16.19 -15.32 9.48
CA GLY A 136 15.75 -15.22 8.10
C GLY A 136 16.35 -14.01 7.34
N ASN A 137 15.88 -13.83 6.12
CA ASN A 137 16.32 -12.78 5.22
C ASN A 137 15.28 -11.64 5.16
N VAL A 138 15.76 -10.44 4.84
CA VAL A 138 14.87 -9.34 4.46
C VAL A 138 14.09 -9.76 3.21
N SER A 139 12.78 -9.67 3.26
CA SER A 139 11.91 -10.03 2.13
C SER A 139 10.71 -9.10 2.04
N LEU A 140 10.08 -9.08 0.88
CA LEU A 140 8.85 -8.34 0.65
C LEU A 140 7.65 -9.14 1.18
N GLN A 141 6.61 -8.42 1.62
CA GLN A 141 5.35 -9.07 2.00
C GLN A 141 4.72 -9.73 0.77
N ASP A 142 4.14 -10.91 0.96
CA ASP A 142 3.43 -11.64 -0.09
C ASP A 142 2.26 -10.82 -0.65
N ASN A 143 1.92 -11.08 -1.93
CA ASN A 143 0.84 -10.41 -2.68
C ASN A 143 1.02 -8.90 -2.88
N SER A 144 2.22 -8.38 -2.72
CA SER A 144 2.51 -6.96 -2.98
C SER A 144 2.70 -6.67 -4.47
N ILE A 145 3.08 -7.66 -5.27
CA ILE A 145 3.36 -7.52 -6.70
C ILE A 145 2.10 -7.85 -7.51
N VAL A 146 1.80 -7.04 -8.51
CA VAL A 146 0.60 -7.19 -9.33
C VAL A 146 0.96 -7.38 -10.81
N TYR A 147 -0.02 -7.81 -11.60
CA TYR A 147 0.06 -7.98 -13.05
C TYR A 147 1.18 -8.91 -13.56
N GLY A 148 1.82 -9.69 -12.66
CA GLY A 148 2.95 -10.55 -13.00
C GLY A 148 4.27 -9.80 -13.20
N ASP A 149 4.35 -8.59 -12.67
CA ASP A 149 5.59 -7.80 -12.67
C ASP A 149 6.70 -8.58 -11.96
N LYS A 150 7.91 -8.43 -12.45
CA LYS A 150 9.08 -9.06 -11.83
C LYS A 150 9.79 -8.02 -10.97
N VAL A 151 9.34 -7.92 -9.72
CA VAL A 151 9.91 -7.01 -8.72
C VAL A 151 10.39 -7.83 -7.53
N SER A 152 11.60 -7.59 -7.10
CA SER A 152 12.20 -8.24 -5.94
C SER A 152 13.04 -7.24 -5.14
N LEU A 153 13.45 -7.64 -3.96
CA LEU A 153 14.40 -6.88 -3.18
C LEU A 153 15.81 -7.16 -3.68
N LYS A 154 16.63 -6.13 -3.80
CA LYS A 154 18.06 -6.23 -4.11
C LYS A 154 18.79 -6.93 -2.97
N ASP A 155 19.72 -7.79 -3.31
CA ASP A 155 20.58 -8.45 -2.32
C ASP A 155 21.49 -7.43 -1.61
N GLY A 156 21.82 -7.72 -0.35
CA GLY A 156 22.78 -6.94 0.43
C GLY A 156 22.15 -5.90 1.37
N ALA A 157 20.83 -5.91 1.55
CA ALA A 157 20.20 -5.12 2.60
C ALA A 157 20.72 -5.57 3.98
N SER A 158 21.12 -4.61 4.82
CA SER A 158 21.58 -4.85 6.17
C SER A 158 20.49 -4.50 7.19
N VAL A 159 20.47 -5.26 8.28
CA VAL A 159 19.47 -5.14 9.35
C VAL A 159 20.15 -4.73 10.65
N SER A 160 19.59 -3.74 11.30
CA SER A 160 19.95 -3.37 12.67
C SER A 160 18.71 -3.31 13.55
N TYR A 161 18.89 -3.58 14.84
CA TYR A 161 17.81 -3.59 15.82
C TYR A 161 18.04 -2.52 16.86
N LYS A 162 17.03 -1.70 17.09
CA LYS A 162 16.94 -0.83 18.26
C LYS A 162 15.97 -1.50 19.22
N ALA A 163 16.52 -2.16 20.24
CA ALA A 163 15.74 -2.83 21.27
C ALA A 163 14.91 -1.83 22.08
N ASP A 164 13.78 -2.28 22.60
CA ASP A 164 12.98 -1.50 23.54
C ASP A 164 13.72 -1.25 24.87
N GLY A 165 13.21 -0.33 25.68
CA GLY A 165 13.82 0.03 26.96
C GLY A 165 13.94 -1.15 27.94
N LYS A 166 13.05 -2.16 27.83
CA LYS A 166 13.09 -3.36 28.67
C LYS A 166 14.28 -4.24 28.33
N TYR A 167 14.56 -4.43 27.04
CA TYR A 167 15.75 -5.17 26.62
C TYR A 167 17.03 -4.44 27.08
N ALA A 168 17.12 -3.15 26.86
CA ALA A 168 18.27 -2.35 27.25
C ALA A 168 18.47 -2.33 28.77
N ALA A 169 17.40 -2.16 29.55
CA ALA A 169 17.46 -2.14 31.01
C ALA A 169 17.84 -3.50 31.64
N SER A 170 17.32 -4.59 31.03
CA SER A 170 17.63 -5.93 31.54
C SER A 170 19.01 -6.45 31.14
N LYS A 171 19.63 -5.87 30.12
CA LYS A 171 20.95 -6.22 29.67
C LYS A 171 22.04 -5.82 30.72
N GLY A 172 22.00 -4.58 31.24
CA GLY A 172 22.97 -4.06 32.21
C GLY A 172 24.40 -4.38 31.81
N ASP A 173 25.19 -4.93 32.77
CA ASP A 173 26.58 -5.35 32.55
C ASP A 173 26.73 -6.75 31.93
N ARG A 174 25.62 -7.38 31.54
CA ARG A 174 25.60 -8.72 30.93
C ARG A 174 25.64 -8.60 29.40
N ASP A 175 26.15 -9.65 28.76
CA ASP A 175 26.18 -9.69 27.29
C ASP A 175 24.80 -9.77 26.66
N THR A 176 23.79 -10.30 27.39
CA THR A 176 22.40 -10.42 26.94
C THR A 176 21.40 -9.98 28.01
N ALA A 177 20.19 -9.61 27.59
CA ALA A 177 19.04 -9.47 28.46
C ALA A 177 18.61 -10.82 29.08
N ASP A 178 17.69 -10.80 30.02
CA ASP A 178 17.04 -12.01 30.54
C ASP A 178 16.33 -12.81 29.44
N ALA A 179 16.19 -14.12 29.66
CA ALA A 179 15.44 -14.94 28.71
C ALA A 179 13.99 -14.46 28.58
N GLY A 180 13.56 -14.21 27.35
CA GLY A 180 12.24 -13.64 27.06
C GLY A 180 12.14 -13.12 25.63
N THR A 181 11.01 -12.49 25.33
CA THR A 181 10.75 -11.86 24.04
C THR A 181 10.58 -10.36 24.23
N TYR A 182 11.30 -9.60 23.42
CA TYR A 182 11.37 -8.14 23.45
C TYR A 182 10.95 -7.57 22.11
N LYS A 183 10.16 -6.49 22.11
CA LYS A 183 9.89 -5.75 20.89
C LYS A 183 11.15 -5.00 20.46
N ALA A 184 11.30 -4.88 19.15
CA ALA A 184 12.42 -4.13 18.58
C ALA A 184 11.95 -3.33 17.37
N ASP A 185 12.41 -2.09 17.27
CA ASP A 185 12.39 -1.36 16.02
C ASP A 185 13.48 -1.92 15.12
N VAL A 186 13.12 -2.22 13.89
CA VAL A 186 14.04 -2.77 12.92
C VAL A 186 14.36 -1.68 11.89
N ALA A 187 15.64 -1.37 11.76
CA ALA A 187 16.11 -0.52 10.67
C ALA A 187 16.76 -1.39 9.59
N VAL A 188 16.26 -1.28 8.37
CA VAL A 188 16.81 -1.93 7.18
C VAL A 188 17.47 -0.85 6.34
N THR A 189 18.77 -1.01 6.06
CA THR A 189 19.55 -0.10 5.21
C THR A 189 19.94 -0.80 3.93
N GLY A 190 20.00 -0.05 2.82
CA GLY A 190 20.32 -0.60 1.50
C GLY A 190 19.20 -1.42 0.88
N ALA A 191 17.98 -1.37 1.43
CA ALA A 191 16.83 -2.01 0.81
C ALA A 191 16.40 -1.23 -0.43
N GLU A 192 16.53 -1.84 -1.57
CA GLU A 192 16.15 -1.29 -2.88
C GLU A 192 15.36 -2.33 -3.68
N LEU A 193 14.40 -1.85 -4.46
CA LEU A 193 13.69 -2.72 -5.41
C LEU A 193 14.51 -2.88 -6.69
N VAL A 194 14.48 -4.09 -7.25
CA VAL A 194 15.05 -4.42 -8.57
C VAL A 194 14.03 -5.17 -9.40
N GLY A 195 14.15 -5.06 -10.72
CA GLY A 195 13.25 -5.72 -11.65
C GLY A 195 12.72 -4.79 -12.74
N ASN A 196 11.54 -5.11 -13.26
CA ASN A 196 10.83 -4.28 -14.23
C ASN A 196 9.71 -3.48 -13.54
N GLU A 197 9.17 -2.47 -14.22
CA GLU A 197 8.01 -1.67 -13.77
C GLU A 197 8.20 -1.00 -12.38
N LEU A 198 9.45 -0.79 -11.96
CA LEU A 198 9.81 -0.25 -10.63
C LEU A 198 9.14 1.10 -10.33
N GLY A 199 8.92 1.93 -11.35
CA GLY A 199 8.25 3.22 -11.22
C GLY A 199 6.83 3.13 -10.64
N ASN A 200 6.20 1.96 -10.75
CA ASN A 200 4.85 1.71 -10.28
C ASN A 200 4.78 1.32 -8.79
N TYR A 201 5.94 1.16 -8.14
CA TYR A 201 6.04 0.69 -6.76
C TYR A 201 6.79 1.69 -5.89
N GLU A 202 6.44 1.70 -4.61
CA GLU A 202 7.09 2.46 -3.55
C GLU A 202 7.43 1.51 -2.41
N LEU A 203 8.72 1.30 -2.15
CA LEU A 203 9.15 0.50 -0.99
C LEU A 203 8.96 1.30 0.30
N VAL A 204 8.14 0.77 1.19
CA VAL A 204 7.94 1.31 2.53
C VAL A 204 8.80 0.52 3.52
N ASN A 205 9.84 1.16 4.02
CA ASN A 205 10.74 0.56 4.99
C ASN A 205 10.20 0.76 6.42
N ASN A 206 9.25 -0.07 6.80
CA ASN A 206 8.60 -0.06 8.12
C ASN A 206 8.68 -1.42 8.81
N ALA A 207 9.73 -2.19 8.56
CA ALA A 207 9.90 -3.49 9.18
C ALA A 207 9.90 -3.37 10.71
N THR A 208 9.18 -4.28 11.35
CA THR A 208 9.19 -4.46 12.80
C THR A 208 9.70 -5.86 13.12
N GLY A 209 9.99 -6.13 14.36
CA GLY A 209 10.45 -7.45 14.76
C GLY A 209 10.48 -7.65 16.27
N VAL A 210 10.88 -8.83 16.66
CA VAL A 210 11.10 -9.18 18.05
C VAL A 210 12.51 -9.76 18.22
N ILE A 211 13.09 -9.52 19.39
CA ILE A 211 14.32 -10.16 19.84
C ILE A 211 13.93 -11.25 20.84
N THR A 212 14.29 -12.49 20.55
CA THR A 212 14.08 -13.62 21.46
C THR A 212 15.39 -14.01 22.13
N VAL A 213 15.48 -13.87 23.45
CA VAL A 213 16.57 -14.39 24.25
C VAL A 213 16.17 -15.78 24.77
N LYS A 214 16.81 -16.82 24.25
CA LYS A 214 16.58 -18.21 24.64
C LYS A 214 17.27 -18.49 25.98
N LYS A 215 16.73 -19.42 26.78
CA LYS A 215 17.42 -19.89 28.00
C LYS A 215 18.72 -20.58 27.63
N ALA A 216 19.75 -20.33 28.40
CA ALA A 216 20.98 -21.13 28.33
C ALA A 216 20.72 -22.54 28.89
N THR A 217 21.37 -23.52 28.29
CA THR A 217 21.35 -24.89 28.82
C THR A 217 22.36 -25.00 29.93
N LEU A 218 21.92 -25.42 31.11
CA LEU A 218 22.74 -25.76 32.22
C LEU A 218 22.85 -27.30 32.31
N ASN A 219 24.02 -27.83 32.06
CA ASN A 219 24.26 -29.23 32.23
C ASN A 219 24.80 -29.46 33.64
N VAL A 220 24.12 -30.32 34.38
CA VAL A 220 24.56 -30.72 35.75
C VAL A 220 24.96 -32.17 35.70
N GLY A 221 26.22 -32.43 35.97
CA GLY A 221 26.74 -33.78 36.18
C GLY A 221 26.72 -34.09 37.66
N LEU A 222 26.31 -35.27 38.02
CA LEU A 222 26.41 -35.79 39.38
C LEU A 222 27.64 -36.68 39.42
N ASN A 223 28.40 -36.59 40.51
CA ASN A 223 29.53 -37.48 40.76
C ASN A 223 29.03 -38.87 41.20
N ASP A 224 29.71 -39.89 40.77
CA ASP A 224 29.51 -41.22 41.32
C ASP A 224 29.91 -41.23 42.79
N VAL A 225 29.12 -41.90 43.60
CA VAL A 225 29.43 -42.08 45.03
C VAL A 225 29.66 -43.54 45.31
N VAL A 226 30.68 -43.83 46.12
CA VAL A 226 31.02 -45.16 46.48
C VAL A 226 30.99 -45.30 48.01
N ARG A 227 30.43 -46.39 48.53
CA ARG A 227 30.40 -46.75 49.95
C ARG A 227 30.77 -48.20 50.11
N THR A 228 31.40 -48.48 51.21
CA THR A 228 31.62 -49.86 51.64
C THR A 228 30.38 -50.35 52.39
N TYR A 229 30.03 -51.60 52.23
CA TYR A 229 28.92 -52.19 52.99
C TYR A 229 29.16 -52.09 54.48
N GLY A 230 28.21 -51.56 55.23
CA GLY A 230 28.33 -51.28 56.66
C GLY A 230 28.77 -49.86 57.02
N ASP A 231 29.29 -49.08 56.08
CA ASP A 231 29.68 -47.67 56.29
C ASP A 231 28.53 -46.71 55.86
N THR A 232 28.37 -45.68 56.68
CA THR A 232 27.40 -44.55 56.35
C THR A 232 28.11 -43.40 55.64
N SER A 233 29.43 -43.40 55.58
CA SER A 233 30.28 -42.40 54.93
C SER A 233 30.59 -42.78 53.49
N PHE A 234 30.86 -41.80 52.66
CA PHE A 234 31.38 -42.01 51.30
C PHE A 234 32.85 -42.36 51.36
N THR A 235 33.32 -43.14 50.39
CA THR A 235 34.76 -43.36 50.18
C THR A 235 35.42 -42.00 49.83
N ASP A 236 36.58 -41.71 50.35
CA ASP A 236 37.31 -40.48 50.14
C ASP A 236 37.41 -40.14 48.64
N GLY A 237 37.11 -38.90 48.30
CA GLY A 237 37.07 -38.42 46.91
C GLY A 237 35.74 -38.68 46.09
N THR A 238 34.74 -39.30 46.73
CA THR A 238 33.44 -39.61 46.14
C THR A 238 32.32 -39.01 46.98
N GLY A 239 32.00 -37.74 46.77
CA GLY A 239 30.93 -37.09 47.50
C GLY A 239 30.54 -35.75 46.91
#